data_b783324e8d84bb0361a6f68088ec5a41
#
_entry.id   b783324e8d84bb0361a6f68088ec5a41
#
_cell.length_a   1.000
_cell.length_b   1.000
_cell.length_c   1.000
_cell.angle_alpha   90.00
_cell.angle_beta   90.00
_cell.angle_gamma   90.00
#
_symmetry.space_group_name_H-M   'P 1'
#
loop_
_entity.id
_entity.type
_entity.pdbx_description
1 polymer ?
#
loop_
_entity_poly.entity_id
_entity_poly.type
_entity_poly.pdbx_seq_one_letter_code
_entity_poly.pdbx_strand_id
1 'polypeptide(L)'
;VSHQLPEATQESFAVSRRVLNGMIRIIDGIIAGTVGHPSAQPALTEAFYRRPKTQRVLPAMLQALGSSCNTLLRLSDTPGLQSRDCFSICRSVVEVAVNICYICAEGEGAAERAERHAQQKAVRDLDRESSVGDQTIRLGYSASEAHRLPEELIASIDEFTSRSGREKGWVDLSIDARCERVGQILGSKVLTPLHWARFAVYRHSSEILHGTFFSAVFFMGLTDPTGGPSSPDEWLERIAGQHLMLIMAAVLALMAVTKSIDAIFGAKDLVSKAERYLDDLRTAPFFSESKPE
;
A
#
# COMPACT_ATOMS: atom_id res chain seq x y z
N VAL A 1 -24.93 13.96 23.45
CA VAL A 1 -25.70 13.18 22.45
C VAL A 1 -24.69 12.29 21.74
N SER A 2 -24.80 10.95 21.88
CA SER A 2 -23.96 10.05 21.09
C SER A 2 -24.53 10.05 19.66
N HIS A 3 -23.81 10.63 18.72
CA HIS A 3 -24.14 10.53 17.30
C HIS A 3 -23.84 9.08 16.85
N GLN A 4 -24.86 8.40 16.34
CA GLN A 4 -24.72 7.05 15.81
C GLN A 4 -24.84 7.08 14.28
N LEU A 5 -23.98 6.31 13.61
CA LEU A 5 -24.10 6.11 12.18
C LEU A 5 -25.40 5.39 11.83
N PRO A 6 -26.00 5.65 10.66
CA PRO A 6 -27.12 4.87 10.13
C PRO A 6 -26.83 3.36 10.13
N GLU A 7 -27.86 2.54 10.34
CA GLU A 7 -27.74 1.08 10.42
C GLU A 7 -27.04 0.48 9.17
N ALA A 8 -27.44 0.92 7.97
CA ALA A 8 -26.84 0.50 6.72
C ALA A 8 -25.32 0.81 6.64
N THR A 9 -24.91 1.96 7.18
CA THR A 9 -23.50 2.35 7.25
C THR A 9 -22.75 1.47 8.26
N GLN A 10 -23.34 1.18 9.43
CA GLN A 10 -22.76 0.27 10.42
C GLN A 10 -22.59 -1.15 9.87
N GLU A 11 -23.60 -1.67 9.17
CA GLU A 11 -23.53 -2.97 8.50
C GLU A 11 -22.41 -2.99 7.45
N SER A 12 -22.31 -1.94 6.64
CA SER A 12 -21.25 -1.79 5.63
C SER A 12 -19.84 -1.79 6.26
N PHE A 13 -19.66 -1.14 7.42
CA PHE A 13 -18.41 -1.23 8.18
C PHE A 13 -18.13 -2.66 8.67
N ALA A 14 -19.11 -3.34 9.22
CA ALA A 14 -18.94 -4.71 9.72
C ALA A 14 -18.52 -5.67 8.58
N VAL A 15 -19.16 -5.58 7.42
CA VAL A 15 -18.80 -6.35 6.22
C VAL A 15 -17.39 -5.98 5.75
N SER A 16 -17.11 -4.68 5.56
CA SER A 16 -15.83 -4.18 5.04
C SER A 16 -14.65 -4.60 5.91
N ARG A 17 -14.79 -4.53 7.23
CA ARG A 17 -13.79 -4.96 8.20
C ARG A 17 -13.55 -6.47 8.16
N ARG A 18 -14.61 -7.27 8.06
CA ARG A 18 -14.50 -8.73 7.91
C ARG A 18 -13.74 -9.08 6.64
N VAL A 19 -14.07 -8.42 5.53
CA VAL A 19 -13.43 -8.62 4.23
C VAL A 19 -11.95 -8.21 4.28
N LEU A 20 -11.64 -7.01 4.77
CA LEU A 20 -10.24 -6.56 4.89
C LEU A 20 -9.41 -7.50 5.76
N ASN A 21 -9.94 -7.94 6.91
CA ASN A 21 -9.28 -8.92 7.76
C ASN A 21 -9.06 -10.28 7.04
N GLY A 22 -10.04 -10.72 6.26
CA GLY A 22 -9.92 -11.92 5.42
C GLY A 22 -8.81 -11.78 4.36
N MET A 23 -8.71 -10.63 3.72
CA MET A 23 -7.66 -10.32 2.74
C MET A 23 -6.27 -10.25 3.39
N ILE A 24 -6.14 -9.68 4.60
CA ILE A 24 -4.88 -9.68 5.37
C ILE A 24 -4.42 -11.12 5.63
N ARG A 25 -5.31 -12.02 6.04
CA ARG A 25 -4.97 -13.44 6.24
C ARG A 25 -4.50 -14.14 4.96
N ILE A 26 -4.98 -13.72 3.79
CA ILE A 26 -4.45 -14.21 2.51
C ILE A 26 -2.99 -13.75 2.34
N ILE A 27 -2.68 -12.50 2.64
CA ILE A 27 -1.30 -11.98 2.60
C ILE A 27 -0.40 -12.75 3.59
N ASP A 28 -0.87 -13.03 4.80
CA ASP A 28 -0.13 -13.85 5.78
C ASP A 28 0.16 -15.27 5.23
N GLY A 29 -0.80 -15.86 4.52
CA GLY A 29 -0.61 -17.15 3.83
C GLY A 29 0.44 -17.07 2.72
N ILE A 30 0.50 -15.97 1.97
CA ILE A 30 1.53 -15.73 0.97
C ILE A 30 2.90 -15.57 1.63
N ILE A 31 3.00 -14.77 2.70
CA ILE A 31 4.23 -14.61 3.48
C ILE A 31 4.72 -15.98 3.99
N ALA A 32 3.84 -16.79 4.55
CA ALA A 32 4.17 -18.14 4.98
C ALA A 32 4.79 -18.97 3.84
N GLY A 33 4.27 -18.84 2.63
CA GLY A 33 4.82 -19.46 1.42
C GLY A 33 6.24 -18.98 1.09
N THR A 34 6.49 -17.68 1.21
CA THR A 34 7.82 -17.12 0.89
C THR A 34 8.92 -17.60 1.83
N VAL A 35 8.60 -17.88 3.10
CA VAL A 35 9.55 -18.32 4.12
C VAL A 35 9.54 -19.84 4.39
N GLY A 36 8.74 -20.59 3.64
CA GLY A 36 8.64 -22.04 3.79
C GLY A 36 8.02 -22.48 5.13
N HIS A 37 7.09 -21.71 5.68
CA HIS A 37 6.42 -22.06 6.93
C HIS A 37 5.58 -23.35 6.75
N PRO A 38 5.51 -24.25 7.74
CA PRO A 38 4.77 -25.52 7.64
C PRO A 38 3.29 -25.39 7.27
N SER A 39 2.66 -24.25 7.56
CA SER A 39 1.25 -23.98 7.20
C SER A 39 1.06 -23.51 5.75
N ALA A 40 2.15 -23.26 5.02
CA ALA A 40 2.10 -22.80 3.63
C ALA A 40 1.75 -23.93 2.67
N GLN A 41 1.23 -23.55 1.50
CA GLN A 41 1.07 -24.49 0.39
C GLN A 41 2.45 -24.90 -0.15
N PRO A 42 2.79 -26.20 -0.19
CA PRO A 42 4.13 -26.64 -0.63
C PRO A 42 4.50 -26.18 -2.04
N ALA A 43 3.53 -26.17 -2.97
CA ALA A 43 3.74 -25.71 -4.34
C ALA A 43 4.10 -24.21 -4.43
N LEU A 44 3.48 -23.39 -3.58
CA LEU A 44 3.78 -21.95 -3.49
C LEU A 44 5.19 -21.74 -2.95
N THR A 45 5.57 -22.47 -1.90
CA THR A 45 6.92 -22.41 -1.33
C THR A 45 7.99 -22.83 -2.36
N GLU A 46 7.77 -23.92 -3.08
CA GLU A 46 8.70 -24.37 -4.13
C GLU A 46 8.83 -23.31 -5.25
N ALA A 47 7.72 -22.69 -5.65
CA ALA A 47 7.74 -21.66 -6.68
C ALA A 47 8.56 -20.42 -6.26
N PHE A 48 8.51 -20.04 -4.97
CA PHE A 48 9.34 -18.95 -4.41
C PHE A 48 10.82 -19.34 -4.38
N TYR A 49 11.19 -20.55 -3.96
CA TYR A 49 12.58 -21.00 -3.94
C TYR A 49 13.26 -21.00 -5.32
N ARG A 50 12.49 -21.14 -6.40
CA ARG A 50 12.99 -21.01 -7.77
C ARG A 50 13.31 -19.56 -8.19
N ARG A 51 12.97 -18.57 -7.35
CA ARG A 51 13.14 -17.12 -7.61
C ARG A 51 13.79 -16.41 -6.41
N PRO A 52 15.08 -16.67 -6.16
CA PRO A 52 15.74 -16.30 -4.91
C PRO A 52 15.82 -14.79 -4.65
N LYS A 53 15.91 -13.96 -5.70
CA LYS A 53 15.91 -12.48 -5.52
C LYS A 53 14.52 -12.00 -5.11
N THR A 54 13.48 -12.46 -5.80
CA THR A 54 12.07 -12.13 -5.49
C THR A 54 11.71 -12.66 -4.10
N GLN A 55 12.17 -13.86 -3.72
CA GLN A 55 11.95 -14.44 -2.39
C GLN A 55 12.57 -13.60 -1.26
N ARG A 56 13.69 -12.90 -1.50
CA ARG A 56 14.31 -12.04 -0.49
C ARG A 56 13.56 -10.72 -0.29
N VAL A 57 12.99 -10.17 -1.35
CA VAL A 57 12.38 -8.83 -1.34
C VAL A 57 10.90 -8.86 -0.95
N LEU A 58 10.11 -9.78 -1.53
CA LEU A 58 8.67 -9.80 -1.36
C LEU A 58 8.19 -9.98 0.09
N PRO A 59 8.80 -10.84 0.95
CA PRO A 59 8.33 -10.99 2.33
C PRO A 59 8.29 -9.69 3.11
N ALA A 60 9.32 -8.88 3.02
CA ALA A 60 9.39 -7.59 3.70
C ALA A 60 8.33 -6.61 3.18
N MET A 61 8.12 -6.57 1.86
CA MET A 61 7.08 -5.71 1.26
C MET A 61 5.68 -6.18 1.60
N LEU A 62 5.41 -7.48 1.58
CA LEU A 62 4.13 -8.07 1.99
C LEU A 62 3.85 -7.81 3.48
N GLN A 63 4.88 -7.91 4.33
CA GLN A 63 4.76 -7.58 5.75
C GLN A 63 4.41 -6.10 5.97
N ALA A 64 5.05 -5.18 5.25
CA ALA A 64 4.74 -3.75 5.29
C ALA A 64 3.31 -3.48 4.82
N LEU A 65 2.88 -4.13 3.72
CA LEU A 65 1.52 -4.06 3.20
C LEU A 65 0.49 -4.53 4.24
N GLY A 66 0.68 -5.72 4.80
CA GLY A 66 -0.18 -6.29 5.83
C GLY A 66 -0.25 -5.43 7.09
N SER A 67 0.88 -4.87 7.54
CA SER A 67 0.96 -3.97 8.69
C SER A 67 0.14 -2.69 8.46
N SER A 68 0.26 -2.06 7.30
CA SER A 68 -0.52 -0.87 6.94
C SER A 68 -2.03 -1.18 6.87
N CYS A 69 -2.41 -2.33 6.30
CA CYS A 69 -3.80 -2.78 6.26
C CYS A 69 -4.36 -3.07 7.66
N ASN A 70 -3.56 -3.67 8.56
CA ASN A 70 -3.95 -3.88 9.96
C ASN A 70 -4.17 -2.55 10.70
N THR A 71 -3.36 -1.54 10.43
CA THR A 71 -3.53 -0.20 11.00
C THR A 71 -4.84 0.43 10.51
N LEU A 72 -5.12 0.35 9.20
CA LEU A 72 -6.39 0.82 8.63
C LEU A 72 -7.59 0.08 9.26
N LEU A 73 -7.49 -1.24 9.44
CA LEU A 73 -8.51 -2.05 10.08
C LEU A 73 -8.80 -1.61 11.53
N ARG A 74 -7.75 -1.32 12.32
CA ARG A 74 -7.90 -0.84 13.70
C ARG A 74 -8.54 0.54 13.77
N LEU A 75 -8.14 1.46 12.89
CA LEU A 75 -8.71 2.81 12.84
C LEU A 75 -10.16 2.83 12.34
N SER A 76 -10.63 1.75 11.72
CA SER A 76 -12.02 1.60 11.27
C SER A 76 -13.00 1.18 12.38
N ASP A 77 -12.53 0.95 13.62
CA ASP A 77 -13.41 0.63 14.75
C ASP A 77 -14.36 1.76 15.10
N THR A 78 -13.88 2.99 15.00
CA THR A 78 -14.62 4.21 15.30
C THR A 78 -14.35 5.27 14.25
N PRO A 79 -15.11 5.33 13.14
CA PRO A 79 -14.94 6.38 12.14
C PRO A 79 -15.06 7.78 12.76
N GLY A 80 -14.14 8.66 12.42
CA GLY A 80 -14.10 10.01 12.97
C GLY A 80 -12.93 10.81 12.39
N LEU A 81 -12.41 11.81 13.14
CA LEU A 81 -11.32 12.68 12.69
C LEU A 81 -10.06 11.94 12.25
N GLN A 82 -9.75 10.79 12.86
CA GLN A 82 -8.64 9.92 12.47
C GLN A 82 -8.78 9.33 11.06
N SER A 83 -9.98 9.35 10.46
CA SER A 83 -10.17 8.91 9.07
C SER A 83 -9.37 9.76 8.07
N ARG A 84 -9.02 11.00 8.46
CA ARG A 84 -8.12 11.84 7.67
C ARG A 84 -6.75 11.17 7.47
N ASP A 85 -6.17 10.63 8.52
CA ASP A 85 -4.84 10.03 8.46
C ASP A 85 -4.86 8.66 7.77
N CYS A 86 -6.03 8.02 7.70
CA CYS A 86 -6.23 6.79 6.94
C CYS A 86 -5.94 6.97 5.44
N PHE A 87 -6.09 8.18 4.87
CA PHE A 87 -5.69 8.45 3.48
C PHE A 87 -4.19 8.22 3.25
N SER A 88 -3.35 8.70 4.16
CA SER A 88 -1.89 8.51 4.07
C SER A 88 -1.50 7.04 4.21
N ILE A 89 -2.15 6.32 5.12
CA ILE A 89 -1.95 4.88 5.32
C ILE A 89 -2.39 4.12 4.07
N CYS A 90 -3.57 4.42 3.54
CA CYS A 90 -4.10 3.75 2.35
C CYS A 90 -3.25 4.05 1.10
N ARG A 91 -2.69 5.25 0.97
CA ARG A 91 -1.71 5.57 -0.07
C ARG A 91 -0.48 4.66 0.03
N SER A 92 0.05 4.46 1.23
CA SER A 92 1.16 3.53 1.45
C SER A 92 0.79 2.11 1.03
N VAL A 93 -0.42 1.64 1.37
CA VAL A 93 -0.95 0.35 0.90
C VAL A 93 -0.93 0.25 -0.62
N VAL A 94 -1.45 1.25 -1.32
CA VAL A 94 -1.51 1.27 -2.79
C VAL A 94 -0.11 1.31 -3.41
N GLU A 95 0.79 2.16 -2.91
CA GLU A 95 2.15 2.28 -3.44
C GLU A 95 2.95 0.99 -3.25
N VAL A 96 2.85 0.35 -2.09
CA VAL A 96 3.50 -0.95 -1.83
C VAL A 96 2.90 -2.04 -2.71
N ALA A 97 1.57 -2.07 -2.88
CA ALA A 97 0.91 -3.02 -3.78
C ALA A 97 1.36 -2.87 -5.23
N VAL A 98 1.44 -1.63 -5.75
CA VAL A 98 1.99 -1.35 -7.10
C VAL A 98 3.41 -1.88 -7.23
N ASN A 99 4.27 -1.66 -6.23
CA ASN A 99 5.65 -2.12 -6.25
C ASN A 99 5.75 -3.65 -6.23
N ILE A 100 4.94 -4.33 -5.41
CA ILE A 100 4.88 -5.80 -5.39
C ILE A 100 4.43 -6.34 -6.75
N CYS A 101 3.34 -5.80 -7.32
CA CYS A 101 2.83 -6.19 -8.62
C CYS A 101 3.88 -5.95 -9.73
N TYR A 102 4.62 -4.83 -9.65
CA TYR A 102 5.68 -4.50 -10.61
C TYR A 102 6.86 -5.48 -10.51
N ILE A 103 7.28 -5.86 -9.29
CA ILE A 103 8.32 -6.90 -9.10
C ILE A 103 7.82 -8.25 -9.63
N CYS A 104 6.57 -8.62 -9.38
CA CYS A 104 5.99 -9.83 -9.97
C CYS A 104 6.02 -9.79 -11.50
N ALA A 105 5.70 -8.66 -12.12
CA ALA A 105 5.68 -8.50 -13.57
C ALA A 105 7.09 -8.55 -14.19
N GLU A 106 8.05 -7.80 -13.63
CA GLU A 106 9.40 -7.67 -14.19
C GLU A 106 10.40 -8.77 -13.69
N GLY A 107 10.05 -9.47 -12.61
CA GLY A 107 10.78 -10.62 -12.11
C GLY A 107 12.07 -10.29 -11.33
N GLU A 108 13.03 -11.23 -11.41
CA GLU A 108 14.25 -11.25 -10.59
C GLU A 108 15.12 -9.96 -10.73
N GLY A 109 15.19 -9.37 -11.91
CA GLY A 109 15.97 -8.14 -12.13
C GLY A 109 15.42 -6.94 -11.40
N ALA A 110 14.09 -6.81 -11.35
CA ALA A 110 13.42 -5.74 -10.59
C ALA A 110 13.58 -5.95 -9.08
N ALA A 111 13.47 -7.20 -8.61
CA ALA A 111 13.70 -7.54 -7.21
C ALA A 111 15.14 -7.22 -6.78
N GLU A 112 16.14 -7.61 -7.56
CA GLU A 112 17.53 -7.31 -7.29
C GLU A 112 17.82 -5.81 -7.25
N ARG A 113 17.24 -5.05 -8.19
CA ARG A 113 17.38 -3.60 -8.21
C ARG A 113 16.74 -2.94 -6.99
N ALA A 114 15.57 -3.42 -6.54
CA ALA A 114 14.92 -2.95 -5.32
C ALA A 114 15.77 -3.21 -4.07
N GLU A 115 16.40 -4.40 -3.98
CA GLU A 115 17.30 -4.77 -2.90
C GLU A 115 18.55 -3.85 -2.84
N ARG A 116 19.23 -3.65 -3.98
CA ARG A 116 20.39 -2.74 -4.06
C ARG A 116 20.02 -1.31 -3.70
N HIS A 117 18.86 -0.83 -4.16
CA HIS A 117 18.38 0.50 -3.79
C HIS A 117 18.14 0.64 -2.28
N ALA A 118 17.55 -0.37 -1.64
CA ALA A 118 17.33 -0.35 -0.20
C ALA A 118 18.65 -0.32 0.58
N GLN A 119 19.67 -1.08 0.13
CA GLN A 119 21.00 -1.11 0.74
C GLN A 119 21.70 0.26 0.66
N GLN A 120 21.75 0.88 -0.53
CA GLN A 120 22.37 2.20 -0.69
C GLN A 120 21.61 3.29 0.08
N LYS A 121 20.27 3.19 0.12
CA LYS A 121 19.45 4.16 0.84
C LYS A 121 19.71 4.09 2.34
N ALA A 122 19.84 2.91 2.90
CA ALA A 122 20.17 2.73 4.31
C ALA A 122 21.49 3.45 4.68
N VAL A 123 22.53 3.34 3.84
CA VAL A 123 23.80 4.04 4.06
C VAL A 123 23.63 5.55 3.98
N ARG A 124 22.93 6.06 2.95
CA ARG A 124 22.71 7.51 2.78
C ARG A 124 21.90 8.12 3.92
N ASP A 125 20.85 7.42 4.37
CA ASP A 125 19.94 7.94 5.40
C ASP A 125 20.54 7.83 6.81
N LEU A 126 21.48 6.92 7.00
CA LEU A 126 22.18 6.75 8.28
C LEU A 126 23.44 7.63 8.43
N ASP A 127 23.94 8.25 7.34
CA ASP A 127 25.07 9.18 7.39
C ASP A 127 24.63 10.56 6.86
N ARG A 128 23.91 11.29 7.70
CA ARG A 128 23.41 12.64 7.40
C ARG A 128 23.88 13.65 8.43
N GLU A 129 24.27 14.81 7.93
CA GLU A 129 24.59 15.96 8.75
C GLU A 129 23.75 17.16 8.29
N SER A 130 23.24 17.92 9.24
CA SER A 130 22.51 19.16 8.98
C SER A 130 22.96 20.22 9.98
N SER A 131 23.28 21.42 9.46
CA SER A 131 23.68 22.55 10.28
C SER A 131 22.68 23.71 10.12
N VAL A 132 22.26 24.28 11.24
CA VAL A 132 21.42 25.48 11.28
C VAL A 132 22.04 26.46 12.27
N GLY A 133 22.53 27.59 11.78
CA GLY A 133 23.30 28.53 12.57
C GLY A 133 24.62 27.91 13.06
N ASP A 134 24.83 27.91 14.35
CA ASP A 134 26.00 27.32 15.04
C ASP A 134 25.78 25.88 15.52
N GLN A 135 24.58 25.35 15.28
CA GLN A 135 24.19 23.97 15.68
C GLN A 135 24.33 22.99 14.54
N THR A 136 25.00 21.88 14.79
CA THR A 136 25.13 20.77 13.85
C THR A 136 24.52 19.51 14.46
N ILE A 137 23.58 18.90 13.73
CA ILE A 137 22.99 17.60 14.06
C ILE A 137 23.55 16.58 13.07
N ARG A 138 24.18 15.55 13.59
CA ARG A 138 24.67 14.41 12.82
C ARG A 138 23.91 13.14 13.21
N LEU A 139 23.35 12.48 12.22
CA LEU A 139 22.84 11.11 12.30
C LEU A 139 23.84 10.24 11.53
N GLY A 140 24.55 9.37 12.23
CA GLY A 140 25.55 8.55 11.57
C GLY A 140 26.14 7.49 12.50
N TYR A 141 26.85 6.55 11.89
CA TYR A 141 27.69 5.62 12.64
C TYR A 141 28.80 6.39 13.36
N SER A 142 29.23 5.93 14.54
CA SER A 142 30.37 6.52 15.21
C SER A 142 31.61 6.41 14.32
N ALA A 143 32.52 7.38 14.42
CA ALA A 143 33.76 7.39 13.63
C ALA A 143 34.64 6.12 13.85
N SER A 144 34.45 5.40 14.96
CA SER A 144 35.10 4.12 15.26
C SER A 144 34.50 2.94 14.47
N GLU A 145 33.28 3.11 13.88
CA GLU A 145 32.56 2.10 13.13
C GLU A 145 32.53 2.42 11.62
N ALA A 146 33.29 3.40 11.16
CA ALA A 146 33.49 3.71 9.76
C ALA A 146 34.23 2.54 9.07
N HIS A 147 33.58 1.36 9.07
CA HIS A 147 34.00 0.23 8.29
C HIS A 147 34.04 0.67 6.83
N ARG A 148 35.11 0.32 6.14
CA ARG A 148 35.24 0.52 4.72
C ARG A 148 34.03 -0.13 4.03
N LEU A 149 33.16 0.70 3.42
CA LEU A 149 31.97 0.21 2.74
C LEU A 149 32.39 -0.85 1.70
N PRO A 150 31.67 -1.97 1.58
CA PRO A 150 31.93 -2.95 0.52
C PRO A 150 31.87 -2.30 -0.86
N GLU A 151 32.71 -2.74 -1.78
CA GLU A 151 32.75 -2.22 -3.15
C GLU A 151 31.39 -2.32 -3.87
N GLU A 152 30.66 -3.40 -3.63
CA GLU A 152 29.31 -3.59 -4.17
C GLU A 152 28.33 -2.53 -3.69
N LEU A 153 28.47 -2.08 -2.45
CA LEU A 153 27.64 -1.03 -1.88
C LEU A 153 27.99 0.34 -2.46
N ILE A 154 29.28 0.62 -2.67
CA ILE A 154 29.75 1.85 -3.36
C ILE A 154 29.20 1.87 -4.78
N ALA A 155 29.29 0.78 -5.53
CA ALA A 155 28.73 0.63 -6.85
C ALA A 155 27.22 0.86 -6.88
N SER A 156 26.48 0.40 -5.84
CA SER A 156 25.05 0.65 -5.70
C SER A 156 24.75 2.14 -5.44
N ILE A 157 25.57 2.84 -4.65
CA ILE A 157 25.42 4.27 -4.43
C ILE A 157 25.57 5.04 -5.77
N ASP A 158 26.56 4.69 -6.57
CA ASP A 158 26.81 5.30 -7.89
C ASP A 158 25.67 5.01 -8.87
N GLU A 159 25.15 3.78 -8.91
CA GLU A 159 24.01 3.40 -9.75
C GLU A 159 22.80 4.28 -9.49
N PHE A 160 22.50 4.55 -8.20
CA PHE A 160 21.34 5.33 -7.79
C PHE A 160 21.62 6.81 -7.55
N THR A 161 22.73 7.31 -8.06
CA THR A 161 23.06 8.74 -8.07
C THR A 161 22.95 9.32 -9.47
N SER A 162 22.26 10.44 -9.61
CA SER A 162 22.20 11.19 -10.86
C SER A 162 23.51 11.97 -11.07
N ARG A 163 23.75 12.44 -12.30
CA ARG A 163 24.90 13.31 -12.61
C ARG A 163 24.94 14.60 -11.77
N SER A 164 23.77 15.04 -11.27
CA SER A 164 23.65 16.20 -10.38
C SER A 164 23.79 15.84 -8.88
N GLY A 165 24.17 14.62 -8.53
CA GLY A 165 24.30 14.15 -7.15
C GLY A 165 22.98 13.79 -6.46
N ARG A 166 21.83 13.91 -7.15
CA ARG A 166 20.52 13.56 -6.57
C ARG A 166 20.30 12.07 -6.59
N GLU A 167 19.65 11.57 -5.55
CA GLU A 167 19.19 10.19 -5.49
C GLU A 167 18.17 9.90 -6.59
N LYS A 168 18.32 8.76 -7.26
CA LYS A 168 17.32 8.19 -8.18
C LYS A 168 16.49 7.16 -7.46
N GLY A 169 15.22 7.03 -7.83
CA GLY A 169 14.40 5.91 -7.42
C GLY A 169 14.92 4.56 -7.96
N TRP A 170 14.52 3.48 -7.33
CA TRP A 170 14.85 2.12 -7.81
C TRP A 170 14.16 1.79 -9.15
N VAL A 171 13.12 2.54 -9.53
CA VAL A 171 12.44 2.50 -10.83
C VAL A 171 12.30 3.93 -11.35
N ASP A 172 12.69 4.16 -12.61
CA ASP A 172 12.55 5.46 -13.28
C ASP A 172 11.14 5.68 -13.87
N LEU A 173 10.16 4.88 -13.48
CA LEU A 173 8.78 4.99 -13.91
C LEU A 173 7.92 5.62 -12.81
N SER A 174 7.01 6.50 -13.22
CA SER A 174 5.95 6.99 -12.33
C SER A 174 5.06 5.83 -11.85
N ILE A 175 4.28 6.06 -10.80
CA ILE A 175 3.35 5.03 -10.32
C ILE A 175 2.33 4.62 -11.40
N ASP A 176 1.93 5.56 -12.26
CA ASP A 176 1.03 5.30 -13.38
C ASP A 176 1.67 4.38 -14.42
N ALA A 177 2.87 4.73 -14.85
CA ALA A 177 3.62 3.93 -15.80
C ALA A 177 3.94 2.53 -15.27
N ARG A 178 4.15 2.37 -13.94
CA ARG A 178 4.28 1.05 -13.30
C ARG A 178 2.99 0.26 -13.38
N CYS A 179 1.83 0.87 -13.10
CA CYS A 179 0.53 0.22 -13.24
C CYS A 179 0.28 -0.24 -14.67
N GLU A 180 0.54 0.62 -15.66
CA GLU A 180 0.40 0.28 -17.08
C GLU A 180 1.32 -0.89 -17.46
N ARG A 181 2.57 -0.87 -16.99
CA ARG A 181 3.53 -1.94 -17.24
C ARG A 181 3.08 -3.28 -16.63
N VAL A 182 2.54 -3.25 -15.41
CA VAL A 182 1.91 -4.43 -14.79
C VAL A 182 0.77 -4.95 -15.65
N GLY A 183 -0.09 -4.06 -16.16
CA GLY A 183 -1.20 -4.43 -17.03
C GLY A 183 -0.77 -5.05 -18.35
N GLN A 184 0.31 -4.56 -18.96
CA GLN A 184 0.89 -5.11 -20.20
C GLN A 184 1.39 -6.55 -20.00
N ILE A 185 1.95 -6.86 -18.83
CA ILE A 185 2.59 -8.16 -18.57
C ILE A 185 1.61 -9.16 -17.93
N LEU A 186 0.87 -8.74 -16.90
CA LEU A 186 -0.01 -9.61 -16.10
C LEU A 186 -1.49 -9.51 -16.50
N GLY A 187 -1.83 -8.58 -17.39
CA GLY A 187 -3.17 -8.44 -17.94
C GLY A 187 -4.14 -7.62 -17.09
N SER A 188 -5.35 -7.43 -17.65
CA SER A 188 -6.39 -6.58 -17.04
C SER A 188 -6.90 -7.09 -15.70
N LYS A 189 -6.85 -8.39 -15.43
CA LYS A 189 -7.28 -8.97 -14.15
C LYS A 189 -6.48 -8.44 -12.95
N VAL A 190 -5.22 -8.05 -13.17
CA VAL A 190 -4.36 -7.42 -12.18
C VAL A 190 -4.47 -5.89 -12.26
N LEU A 191 -4.46 -5.34 -13.47
CA LEU A 191 -4.49 -3.89 -13.68
C LEU A 191 -5.75 -3.24 -13.12
N THR A 192 -6.93 -3.82 -13.38
CA THR A 192 -8.20 -3.18 -13.02
C THR A 192 -8.32 -2.90 -11.51
N PRO A 193 -8.15 -3.87 -10.60
CA PRO A 193 -8.22 -3.57 -9.17
C PRO A 193 -7.11 -2.62 -8.72
N LEU A 194 -5.92 -2.71 -9.28
CA LEU A 194 -4.81 -1.81 -8.96
C LEU A 194 -5.09 -0.37 -9.38
N HIS A 195 -5.64 -0.19 -10.57
CA HIS A 195 -6.03 1.12 -11.10
C HIS A 195 -7.11 1.79 -10.25
N TRP A 196 -8.15 1.05 -9.89
CA TRP A 196 -9.23 1.57 -9.05
C TRP A 196 -8.75 1.93 -7.63
N ALA A 197 -7.92 1.09 -7.02
CA ALA A 197 -7.33 1.39 -5.72
C ALA A 197 -6.53 2.71 -5.77
N ARG A 198 -5.69 2.87 -6.80
CA ARG A 198 -4.93 4.10 -7.01
C ARG A 198 -5.83 5.31 -7.25
N PHE A 199 -6.83 5.18 -8.14
CA PHE A 199 -7.74 6.28 -8.47
C PHE A 199 -8.46 6.81 -7.23
N ALA A 200 -8.97 5.92 -6.38
CA ALA A 200 -9.72 6.29 -5.19
C ALA A 200 -8.88 7.06 -4.15
N VAL A 201 -7.56 6.79 -4.09
CA VAL A 201 -6.76 7.26 -2.95
C VAL A 201 -5.75 8.33 -3.34
N TYR A 202 -5.11 8.22 -4.50
CA TYR A 202 -3.81 8.84 -4.73
C TYR A 202 -3.85 10.37 -4.73
N ARG A 203 -4.84 10.98 -5.37
CA ARG A 203 -4.95 12.44 -5.48
C ARG A 203 -5.19 13.09 -4.11
N HIS A 204 -6.20 12.63 -3.39
CA HIS A 204 -6.58 13.22 -2.11
C HIS A 204 -5.52 12.99 -1.03
N SER A 205 -4.93 11.79 -0.98
CA SER A 205 -3.88 11.51 -0.01
C SER A 205 -2.60 12.31 -0.24
N SER A 206 -2.29 12.69 -1.48
CA SER A 206 -1.18 13.61 -1.76
C SER A 206 -1.39 14.96 -1.10
N GLU A 207 -2.56 15.55 -1.27
CA GLU A 207 -2.92 16.83 -0.63
C GLU A 207 -2.88 16.75 0.90
N ILE A 208 -3.36 15.64 1.46
CA ILE A 208 -3.37 15.42 2.92
C ILE A 208 -1.94 15.33 3.47
N LEU A 209 -1.04 14.58 2.79
CA LEU A 209 0.36 14.45 3.18
C LEU A 209 1.12 15.77 3.13
N HIS A 210 0.81 16.63 2.17
CA HIS A 210 1.44 17.95 2.07
C HIS A 210 0.84 18.99 3.03
N GLY A 211 -0.19 18.65 3.80
CA GLY A 211 -0.80 19.54 4.81
C GLY A 211 -1.36 20.82 4.22
N THR A 212 -1.84 20.78 2.98
CA THR A 212 -2.40 21.95 2.30
C THR A 212 -3.70 22.43 2.96
N PHE A 213 -4.04 23.71 2.81
CA PHE A 213 -5.34 24.23 3.27
C PHE A 213 -6.52 23.49 2.62
N PHE A 214 -6.38 23.12 1.33
CA PHE A 214 -7.36 22.27 0.64
C PHE A 214 -7.61 20.96 1.40
N SER A 215 -6.56 20.28 1.85
CA SER A 215 -6.71 19.02 2.57
C SER A 215 -7.48 19.16 3.90
N ALA A 216 -7.28 20.26 4.60
CA ALA A 216 -7.99 20.53 5.84
C ALA A 216 -9.49 20.78 5.58
N VAL A 217 -9.81 21.62 4.61
CA VAL A 217 -11.22 21.96 4.28
C VAL A 217 -11.94 20.81 3.56
N PHE A 218 -11.22 20.00 2.75
CA PHE A 218 -11.76 18.82 2.11
C PHE A 218 -12.29 17.81 3.14
N PHE A 219 -11.47 17.53 4.16
CA PHE A 219 -11.86 16.60 5.21
C PHE A 219 -13.04 17.12 6.05
N MET A 220 -13.14 18.43 6.20
CA MET A 220 -14.27 19.08 6.88
C MET A 220 -15.55 19.16 6.01
N GLY A 221 -15.50 18.68 4.77
CA GLY A 221 -16.62 18.77 3.82
C GLY A 221 -16.87 20.16 3.26
N LEU A 222 -15.94 21.11 3.48
CA LEU A 222 -16.10 22.51 3.07
C LEU A 222 -15.73 22.78 1.61
N THR A 223 -15.26 21.77 0.88
CA THR A 223 -14.95 21.86 -0.55
C THR A 223 -16.10 21.40 -1.44
N ASP A 224 -17.20 20.94 -0.86
CA ASP A 224 -18.38 20.51 -1.60
C ASP A 224 -19.06 21.73 -2.25
N PRO A 225 -19.14 21.82 -3.59
CA PRO A 225 -19.77 22.95 -4.26
C PRO A 225 -21.29 23.02 -4.02
N THR A 226 -21.90 21.94 -3.52
CA THR A 226 -23.33 21.88 -3.18
C THR A 226 -23.61 22.33 -1.74
N GLY A 227 -22.58 22.63 -0.97
CA GLY A 227 -22.64 23.04 0.43
C GLY A 227 -21.98 22.05 1.39
N GLY A 228 -21.51 22.56 2.52
CA GLY A 228 -20.96 21.70 3.59
C GLY A 228 -22.06 20.89 4.30
N PRO A 229 -21.68 19.95 5.18
CA PRO A 229 -22.64 19.19 5.97
C PRO A 229 -23.49 20.13 6.83
N SER A 230 -24.81 19.91 6.80
CA SER A 230 -25.78 20.75 7.51
C SER A 230 -25.96 20.40 9.00
N SER A 231 -25.42 19.21 9.37
CA SER A 231 -25.50 18.69 10.74
C SER A 231 -24.26 17.84 11.09
N PRO A 232 -23.99 17.64 12.40
CA PRO A 232 -22.95 16.72 12.85
C PRO A 232 -23.15 15.27 12.36
N ASP A 233 -24.39 14.83 12.21
CA ASP A 233 -24.70 13.48 11.73
C ASP A 233 -24.35 13.33 10.24
N GLU A 234 -24.73 14.30 9.41
CA GLU A 234 -24.35 14.34 8.00
C GLU A 234 -22.82 14.38 7.83
N TRP A 235 -22.12 15.15 8.66
CA TRP A 235 -20.67 15.21 8.66
C TRP A 235 -20.05 13.84 9.00
N LEU A 236 -20.56 13.17 10.04
CA LEU A 236 -20.08 11.85 10.44
C LEU A 236 -20.33 10.81 9.36
N GLU A 237 -21.47 10.85 8.68
CA GLU A 237 -21.82 9.95 7.59
C GLU A 237 -20.88 10.15 6.38
N ARG A 238 -20.57 11.40 6.00
CA ARG A 238 -19.59 11.70 4.95
C ARG A 238 -18.19 11.14 5.27
N ILE A 239 -17.72 11.32 6.51
CA ILE A 239 -16.44 10.75 6.96
C ILE A 239 -16.48 9.22 6.92
N ALA A 240 -17.58 8.64 7.36
CA ALA A 240 -17.76 7.19 7.32
C ALA A 240 -17.72 6.67 5.88
N GLY A 241 -18.39 7.33 4.94
CA GLY A 241 -18.32 7.01 3.51
C GLY A 241 -16.91 7.09 2.94
N GLN A 242 -16.15 8.14 3.28
CA GLN A 242 -14.73 8.23 2.89
C GLN A 242 -13.91 7.06 3.45
N HIS A 243 -14.12 6.70 4.71
CA HIS A 243 -13.41 5.57 5.33
C HIS A 243 -13.73 4.24 4.66
N LEU A 244 -15.00 3.98 4.35
CA LEU A 244 -15.42 2.79 3.59
C LEU A 244 -14.75 2.72 2.21
N MET A 245 -14.64 3.84 1.50
CA MET A 245 -13.92 3.92 0.23
C MET A 245 -12.43 3.61 0.37
N LEU A 246 -11.79 4.01 1.47
CA LEU A 246 -10.39 3.66 1.74
C LEU A 246 -10.22 2.16 2.02
N ILE A 247 -11.13 1.54 2.76
CA ILE A 247 -11.14 0.08 2.97
C ILE A 247 -11.31 -0.65 1.64
N MET A 248 -12.25 -0.22 0.79
CA MET A 248 -12.42 -0.77 -0.56
C MET A 248 -11.14 -0.68 -1.37
N ALA A 249 -10.48 0.48 -1.37
CA ALA A 249 -9.22 0.67 -2.08
C ALA A 249 -8.11 -0.27 -1.58
N ALA A 250 -8.01 -0.47 -0.25
CA ALA A 250 -7.08 -1.43 0.33
C ALA A 250 -7.40 -2.87 -0.11
N VAL A 251 -8.67 -3.28 -0.08
CA VAL A 251 -9.12 -4.61 -0.57
C VAL A 251 -8.75 -4.81 -2.03
N LEU A 252 -8.98 -3.81 -2.90
CA LEU A 252 -8.62 -3.88 -4.31
C LEU A 252 -7.10 -3.97 -4.52
N ALA A 253 -6.32 -3.24 -3.74
CA ALA A 253 -4.85 -3.33 -3.77
C ALA A 253 -4.36 -4.74 -3.38
N LEU A 254 -4.92 -5.32 -2.30
CA LEU A 254 -4.62 -6.70 -1.87
C LEU A 254 -5.05 -7.74 -2.90
N MET A 255 -6.18 -7.53 -3.58
CA MET A 255 -6.64 -8.37 -4.70
C MET A 255 -5.64 -8.37 -5.84
N ALA A 256 -5.15 -7.18 -6.25
CA ALA A 256 -4.15 -7.07 -7.31
C ALA A 256 -2.86 -7.81 -6.96
N VAL A 257 -2.38 -7.67 -5.71
CA VAL A 257 -1.21 -8.40 -5.20
C VAL A 257 -1.45 -9.91 -5.25
N THR A 258 -2.59 -10.39 -4.74
CA THR A 258 -2.92 -11.83 -4.72
C THR A 258 -2.95 -12.40 -6.15
N LYS A 259 -3.55 -11.68 -7.10
CA LYS A 259 -3.60 -12.08 -8.51
C LYS A 259 -2.21 -12.05 -9.18
N SER A 260 -1.36 -11.09 -8.81
CA SER A 260 0.03 -11.04 -9.31
C SER A 260 0.86 -12.23 -8.81
N ILE A 261 0.69 -12.59 -7.54
CA ILE A 261 1.32 -13.77 -6.95
C ILE A 261 0.83 -15.05 -7.63
N ASP A 262 -0.49 -15.17 -7.88
CA ASP A 262 -1.02 -16.32 -8.61
C ASP A 262 -0.46 -16.44 -10.01
N ALA A 263 -0.42 -15.36 -10.77
CA ALA A 263 0.09 -15.33 -12.13
C ALA A 263 1.54 -15.85 -12.26
N ILE A 264 2.35 -15.63 -11.22
CA ILE A 264 3.78 -15.96 -11.24
C ILE A 264 4.13 -17.23 -10.44
N PHE A 265 3.40 -17.51 -9.35
CA PHE A 265 3.72 -18.54 -8.38
C PHE A 265 2.64 -19.61 -8.23
N GLY A 266 1.47 -19.45 -8.87
CA GLY A 266 0.39 -20.45 -8.87
C GLY A 266 -0.38 -20.54 -7.55
N ALA A 267 -0.98 -19.44 -7.11
CA ALA A 267 -1.75 -19.33 -5.85
C ALA A 267 -3.28 -19.32 -6.07
N LYS A 268 -3.82 -20.11 -6.98
CA LYS A 268 -5.24 -20.09 -7.41
C LYS A 268 -6.24 -20.16 -6.27
N ASP A 269 -5.99 -21.00 -5.25
CA ASP A 269 -6.89 -21.14 -4.11
C ASP A 269 -6.99 -19.84 -3.29
N LEU A 270 -5.89 -19.08 -3.21
CA LEU A 270 -5.87 -17.78 -2.55
C LEU A 270 -6.64 -16.73 -3.35
N VAL A 271 -6.53 -16.76 -4.69
CA VAL A 271 -7.33 -15.89 -5.56
C VAL A 271 -8.81 -16.20 -5.41
N SER A 272 -9.21 -17.47 -5.43
CA SER A 272 -10.62 -17.87 -5.26
C SER A 272 -11.19 -17.42 -3.91
N LYS A 273 -10.39 -17.44 -2.84
CA LYS A 273 -10.78 -16.87 -1.54
C LYS A 273 -10.92 -15.34 -1.60
N ALA A 274 -9.98 -14.66 -2.23
CA ALA A 274 -9.99 -13.21 -2.36
C ALA A 274 -11.19 -12.72 -3.17
N GLU A 275 -11.55 -13.41 -4.25
CA GLU A 275 -12.72 -13.09 -5.06
C GLU A 275 -14.04 -13.22 -4.28
N ARG A 276 -14.20 -14.25 -3.46
CA ARG A 276 -15.35 -14.38 -2.56
C ARG A 276 -15.45 -13.21 -1.57
N TYR A 277 -14.35 -12.79 -0.98
CA TYR A 277 -14.33 -11.61 -0.11
C TYR A 277 -14.71 -10.33 -0.87
N LEU A 278 -14.27 -10.17 -2.10
CA LEU A 278 -14.65 -9.01 -2.91
C LEU A 278 -16.15 -9.03 -3.25
N ASP A 279 -16.72 -10.20 -3.53
CA ASP A 279 -18.15 -10.34 -3.79
C ASP A 279 -18.96 -10.03 -2.52
N ASP A 280 -18.53 -10.52 -1.34
CA ASP A 280 -19.15 -10.13 -0.06
C ASP A 280 -19.16 -8.60 0.13
N LEU A 281 -18.04 -7.94 -0.20
CA LEU A 281 -17.93 -6.49 -0.07
C LEU A 281 -18.90 -5.74 -1.00
N ARG A 282 -19.06 -6.21 -2.22
CA ARG A 282 -19.98 -5.62 -3.21
C ARG A 282 -21.46 -5.71 -2.79
N THR A 283 -21.81 -6.65 -1.93
CA THR A 283 -23.18 -6.82 -1.41
C THR A 283 -23.47 -5.94 -0.20
N ALA A 284 -22.45 -5.29 0.39
CA ALA A 284 -22.67 -4.37 1.51
C ALA A 284 -23.53 -3.17 1.09
N PRO A 285 -24.47 -2.69 1.93
CA PRO A 285 -25.44 -1.65 1.56
C PRO A 285 -24.82 -0.42 0.90
N PHE A 286 -23.77 0.13 1.47
CA PHE A 286 -23.06 1.32 0.92
C PHE A 286 -22.57 1.14 -0.52
N PHE A 287 -22.17 -0.08 -0.92
CA PHE A 287 -21.65 -0.34 -2.27
C PHE A 287 -22.71 -0.88 -3.23
N SER A 288 -23.85 -1.38 -2.73
CA SER A 288 -24.92 -1.92 -3.55
C SER A 288 -25.85 -0.82 -4.09
N GLU A 289 -26.05 0.27 -3.36
CA GLU A 289 -26.91 1.39 -3.74
C GLU A 289 -26.33 2.26 -4.88
N SER A 290 -25.04 2.11 -5.17
CA SER A 290 -24.35 2.86 -6.25
C SER A 290 -24.50 2.25 -7.65
N LYS A 291 -25.47 1.34 -7.88
CA LYS A 291 -25.77 0.90 -9.23
C LYS A 291 -26.55 2.01 -9.95
N PRO A 292 -26.02 2.61 -11.02
CA PRO A 292 -26.83 3.50 -11.87
C PRO A 292 -28.00 2.69 -12.43
N GLU A 293 -29.22 3.25 -12.32
CA GLU A 293 -30.40 2.78 -13.04
C GLU A 293 -30.19 2.82 -14.56
#